data_96a0cf35fa2b7a10f26369fbcd6bdce4
#
_entry.id   96a0cf35fa2b7a10f26369fbcd6bdce4
#
_cell.length_a   1.000
_cell.length_b   1.000
_cell.length_c   1.000
_cell.angle_alpha   90.00
_cell.angle_beta   90.00
_cell.angle_gamma   90.00
#
_symmetry.space_group_name_H-M   'P 1'
#
loop_
_entity.id
_entity.type
_entity.pdbx_description
1 polymer ?
#
loop_
_entity_poly.entity_id
_entity_poly.type
_entity_poly.pdbx_seq_one_letter_code
_entity_poly.pdbx_strand_id
1 'polypeptide(L)'
;MIATAHVIFDRSYFELQYDEWLRHRSRFKKYEIWFAVSLFLFGLVMAVAFQHQWLVGAMFASAGIYELVMSATHKRRWVNTRVSTVRDDKSVDLEFDTDSLTSVSVNGTGTIRLSGFTGFTPASHGFFLIPDTGVSLYVPRATIDPSVSYSALMELLSSTVGRTDTKNGG
;
A
#
# COMPACT_ATOMS: atom_id res chain seq x y z
N MET A 1 16.24 22.42 -5.84
CA MET A 1 15.10 22.03 -4.97
C MET A 1 13.80 22.48 -5.63
N ILE A 2 12.94 21.54 -5.99
CA ILE A 2 11.69 21.79 -6.72
C ILE A 2 10.48 21.71 -5.79
N ALA A 3 10.52 20.74 -4.87
CA ALA A 3 9.45 20.54 -3.90
C ALA A 3 9.98 19.98 -2.58
N THR A 4 9.28 20.28 -1.51
CA THR A 4 9.49 19.68 -0.19
C THR A 4 8.21 19.05 0.30
N ALA A 5 8.33 17.95 1.05
CA ALA A 5 7.21 17.31 1.70
C ALA A 5 7.60 16.86 3.11
N HIS A 6 6.80 17.24 4.10
CA HIS A 6 6.97 16.79 5.47
C HIS A 6 6.02 15.62 5.77
N VAL A 7 6.56 14.42 5.84
CA VAL A 7 5.77 13.20 6.05
C VAL A 7 5.90 12.75 7.50
N ILE A 8 4.75 12.60 8.18
CA ILE A 8 4.69 12.06 9.54
C ILE A 8 4.17 10.63 9.45
N PHE A 9 4.97 9.66 9.92
CA PHE A 9 4.64 8.24 9.92
C PHE A 9 3.79 7.88 11.13
N ASP A 10 2.57 8.40 11.16
CA ASP A 10 1.58 8.09 12.18
C ASP A 10 0.61 6.98 11.70
N ARG A 11 -0.34 6.65 12.54
CA ARG A 11 -1.36 5.65 12.21
C ARG A 11 -2.21 6.08 11.01
N SER A 12 -2.54 7.35 10.91
CA SER A 12 -3.39 7.90 9.85
C SER A 12 -2.69 7.81 8.49
N TYR A 13 -1.38 8.06 8.46
CA TYR A 13 -0.55 7.87 7.27
C TYR A 13 -0.60 6.42 6.77
N PHE A 14 -0.40 5.44 7.66
CA PHE A 14 -0.40 4.03 7.25
C PHE A 14 -1.78 3.53 6.86
N GLU A 15 -2.84 4.04 7.46
CA GLU A 15 -4.22 3.73 7.06
C GLU A 15 -4.51 4.27 5.65
N LEU A 16 -4.11 5.50 5.36
CA LEU A 16 -4.26 6.12 4.04
C LEU A 16 -3.39 5.39 2.99
N GLN A 17 -2.14 5.09 3.32
CA GLN A 17 -1.24 4.33 2.45
C GLN A 17 -1.82 2.96 2.09
N TYR A 18 -2.39 2.25 3.07
CA TYR A 18 -3.01 0.95 2.85
C TYR A 18 -4.23 1.05 1.93
N ASP A 19 -5.12 2.02 2.16
CA ASP A 19 -6.33 2.20 1.36
C ASP A 19 -6.00 2.59 -0.09
N GLU A 20 -5.02 3.48 -0.29
CA GLU A 20 -4.55 3.84 -1.63
C GLU A 20 -3.85 2.67 -2.33
N TRP A 21 -3.03 1.91 -1.61
CA TRP A 21 -2.40 0.71 -2.14
C TRP A 21 -3.45 -0.32 -2.58
N LEU A 22 -4.48 -0.53 -1.76
CA LEU A 22 -5.55 -1.48 -2.06
C LEU A 22 -6.32 -1.08 -3.32
N ARG A 23 -6.58 0.22 -3.52
CA ARG A 23 -7.29 0.74 -4.69
C ARG A 23 -6.51 0.58 -5.99
N HIS A 24 -5.20 0.82 -5.95
CA HIS A 24 -4.39 0.96 -7.15
C HIS A 24 -3.60 -0.29 -7.52
N ARG A 25 -3.27 -1.13 -6.55
CA ARG A 25 -2.34 -2.26 -6.77
C ARG A 25 -2.92 -3.65 -6.58
N SER A 26 -4.06 -3.80 -5.93
CA SER A 26 -4.59 -5.12 -5.62
C SER A 26 -5.91 -5.41 -6.33
N ARG A 27 -5.84 -6.03 -7.52
CA ARG A 27 -7.04 -6.52 -8.20
C ARG A 27 -7.67 -7.72 -7.49
N PHE A 28 -6.85 -8.64 -7.02
CA PHE A 28 -7.31 -9.89 -6.40
C PHE A 28 -7.91 -9.69 -5.02
N LYS A 29 -7.43 -8.72 -4.26
CA LYS A 29 -7.90 -8.49 -2.89
C LYS A 29 -9.37 -8.05 -2.80
N LYS A 30 -9.92 -7.49 -3.88
CA LYS A 30 -11.35 -7.17 -3.97
C LYS A 30 -12.23 -8.42 -3.96
N TYR A 31 -11.72 -9.55 -4.43
CA TYR A 31 -12.46 -10.82 -4.53
C TYR A 31 -12.22 -11.75 -3.35
N GLU A 32 -11.26 -11.44 -2.47
CA GLU A 32 -10.89 -12.26 -1.31
C GLU A 32 -12.08 -12.55 -0.40
N ILE A 33 -12.88 -11.52 -0.09
CA ILE A 33 -14.09 -11.67 0.74
C ILE A 33 -15.12 -12.57 0.04
N TRP A 34 -15.34 -12.36 -1.26
CA TRP A 34 -16.29 -13.19 -2.04
C TRP A 34 -15.84 -14.64 -2.11
N PHE A 35 -14.54 -14.86 -2.27
CA PHE A 35 -13.96 -16.20 -2.24
C PHE A 35 -14.17 -16.87 -0.88
N ALA A 36 -13.89 -16.17 0.22
CA ALA A 36 -14.08 -16.68 1.57
C ALA A 36 -15.56 -17.02 1.86
N VAL A 37 -16.49 -16.14 1.46
CA VAL A 37 -17.94 -16.39 1.58
C VAL A 37 -18.36 -17.59 0.76
N SER A 38 -17.90 -17.70 -0.49
CA SER A 38 -18.20 -18.85 -1.35
C SER A 38 -17.68 -20.15 -0.76
N LEU A 39 -16.47 -20.15 -0.21
CA LEU A 39 -15.87 -21.31 0.45
C LEU A 39 -16.67 -21.74 1.68
N PHE A 40 -17.11 -20.78 2.50
CA PHE A 40 -17.96 -21.05 3.66
C PHE A 40 -19.31 -21.66 3.27
N LEU A 41 -20.01 -21.04 2.30
CA LEU A 41 -21.30 -21.55 1.83
C LEU A 41 -21.18 -22.94 1.19
N PHE A 42 -20.13 -23.17 0.40
CA PHE A 42 -19.84 -24.48 -0.16
C PHE A 42 -19.66 -25.53 0.94
N GLY A 43 -18.89 -25.19 1.99
CA GLY A 43 -18.71 -26.06 3.14
C GLY A 43 -20.01 -26.42 3.84
N LEU A 44 -20.94 -25.46 4.01
CA LEU A 44 -22.25 -25.69 4.59
C LEU A 44 -23.10 -26.62 3.71
N VAL A 45 -23.13 -26.37 2.41
CA VAL A 45 -23.89 -27.23 1.47
C VAL A 45 -23.36 -28.64 1.50
N MET A 46 -22.06 -28.85 1.47
CA MET A 46 -21.41 -30.16 1.56
C MET A 46 -21.76 -30.88 2.86
N ALA A 47 -21.73 -30.19 3.99
CA ALA A 47 -22.04 -30.78 5.30
C ALA A 47 -23.48 -31.23 5.40
N VAL A 48 -24.43 -30.52 4.76
CA VAL A 48 -25.87 -30.84 4.82
C VAL A 48 -26.23 -31.87 3.77
N ALA A 49 -25.75 -31.72 2.53
CA ALA A 49 -26.13 -32.60 1.42
C ALA A 49 -25.48 -34.00 1.50
N PHE A 50 -24.28 -34.07 2.06
CA PHE A 50 -23.50 -35.32 2.14
C PHE A 50 -23.22 -35.68 3.60
N GLN A 51 -24.22 -36.22 4.28
CA GLN A 51 -24.17 -36.56 5.72
C GLN A 51 -22.99 -37.49 6.08
N HIS A 52 -22.57 -38.38 5.17
CA HIS A 52 -21.40 -39.25 5.39
C HIS A 52 -20.06 -38.52 5.27
N GLN A 53 -20.03 -37.31 4.68
CA GLN A 53 -18.84 -36.52 4.46
C GLN A 53 -18.88 -35.16 5.20
N TRP A 54 -19.66 -35.04 6.27
CA TRP A 54 -19.88 -33.83 7.02
C TRP A 54 -18.54 -33.19 7.50
N LEU A 55 -17.53 -34.02 7.79
CA LEU A 55 -16.18 -33.55 8.19
C LEU A 55 -15.53 -32.71 7.09
N VAL A 56 -15.65 -33.11 5.83
CA VAL A 56 -15.09 -32.36 4.71
C VAL A 56 -15.83 -31.03 4.57
N GLY A 57 -17.14 -31.02 4.69
CA GLY A 57 -17.94 -29.78 4.72
C GLY A 57 -17.52 -28.84 5.86
N ALA A 58 -17.32 -29.40 7.06
CA ALA A 58 -16.85 -28.63 8.21
C ALA A 58 -15.45 -28.02 8.00
N MET A 59 -14.54 -28.74 7.35
CA MET A 59 -13.21 -28.21 7.00
C MET A 59 -13.31 -27.01 6.06
N PHE A 60 -14.12 -27.10 4.99
CA PHE A 60 -14.30 -25.97 4.07
C PHE A 60 -14.99 -24.77 4.75
N ALA A 61 -16.00 -25.01 5.57
CA ALA A 61 -16.66 -23.95 6.33
C ALA A 61 -15.70 -23.27 7.29
N SER A 62 -14.88 -24.03 8.00
CA SER A 62 -13.84 -23.50 8.90
C SER A 62 -12.79 -22.70 8.17
N ALA A 63 -12.34 -23.16 7.01
CA ALA A 63 -11.41 -22.43 6.15
C ALA A 63 -12.02 -21.10 5.66
N GLY A 64 -13.29 -21.10 5.25
CA GLY A 64 -13.99 -19.87 4.87
C GLY A 64 -14.10 -18.86 6.01
N ILE A 65 -14.43 -19.31 7.24
CA ILE A 65 -14.45 -18.45 8.43
C ILE A 65 -13.05 -17.89 8.71
N TYR A 66 -12.03 -18.73 8.66
CA TYR A 66 -10.64 -18.29 8.88
C TYR A 66 -10.23 -17.20 7.89
N GLU A 67 -10.50 -17.37 6.60
CA GLU A 67 -10.22 -16.36 5.56
C GLU A 67 -10.99 -15.06 5.80
N LEU A 68 -12.26 -15.12 6.22
CA LEU A 68 -13.04 -13.93 6.56
C LEU A 68 -12.41 -13.15 7.73
N VAL A 69 -11.99 -13.85 8.79
CA VAL A 69 -11.33 -13.23 9.94
C VAL A 69 -9.97 -12.63 9.53
N MET A 70 -9.20 -13.35 8.73
CA MET A 70 -7.91 -12.87 8.24
C MET A 70 -8.06 -11.64 7.36
N SER A 71 -9.01 -11.64 6.43
CA SER A 71 -9.31 -10.51 5.56
C SER A 71 -9.79 -9.28 6.37
N ALA A 72 -10.72 -9.47 7.31
CA ALA A 72 -11.23 -8.39 8.16
C ALA A 72 -10.16 -7.76 9.07
N THR A 73 -9.21 -8.56 9.54
CA THR A 73 -8.15 -8.10 10.46
C THR A 73 -6.88 -7.64 9.76
N HIS A 74 -6.75 -7.89 8.45
CA HIS A 74 -5.53 -7.64 7.68
C HIS A 74 -5.06 -6.19 7.76
N LYS A 75 -5.96 -5.21 7.49
CA LYS A 75 -5.63 -3.78 7.57
C LYS A 75 -5.08 -3.40 8.96
N ARG A 76 -5.79 -3.82 10.01
CA ARG A 76 -5.40 -3.50 11.39
C ARG A 76 -4.04 -4.09 11.76
N ARG A 77 -3.77 -5.34 11.36
CA ARG A 77 -2.47 -5.99 11.61
C ARG A 77 -1.36 -5.29 10.85
N TRP A 78 -1.57 -5.02 9.56
CA TRP A 78 -0.60 -4.36 8.71
C TRP A 78 -0.23 -2.97 9.26
N VAL A 79 -1.23 -2.14 9.59
CA VAL A 79 -1.02 -0.80 10.17
C VAL A 79 -0.29 -0.90 11.51
N ASN A 80 -0.73 -1.79 12.42
CA ASN A 80 -0.09 -1.94 13.71
C ASN A 80 1.38 -2.35 13.58
N THR A 81 1.70 -3.28 12.68
CA THR A 81 3.09 -3.69 12.42
C THR A 81 3.91 -2.50 11.92
N ARG A 82 3.38 -1.71 11.00
CA ARG A 82 4.12 -0.54 10.47
C ARG A 82 4.34 0.52 11.54
N VAL A 83 3.31 0.86 12.30
CA VAL A 83 3.43 1.83 13.41
C VAL A 83 4.45 1.36 14.46
N SER A 84 4.49 0.06 14.77
CA SER A 84 5.46 -0.48 15.73
C SER A 84 6.89 -0.50 15.20
N THR A 85 7.09 -0.56 13.89
CA THR A 85 8.42 -0.56 13.26
C THR A 85 9.03 0.85 13.27
N VAL A 86 8.20 1.89 13.16
CA VAL A 86 8.65 3.30 13.11
C VAL A 86 8.67 3.89 14.53
N ARG A 87 9.48 3.32 15.43
CA ARG A 87 9.54 3.79 16.83
C ARG A 87 10.28 5.11 16.98
N ASP A 88 11.37 5.30 16.27
CA ASP A 88 12.30 6.41 16.50
C ASP A 88 12.28 7.47 15.38
N ASP A 89 11.81 7.11 14.19
CA ASP A 89 11.79 7.96 12.99
C ASP A 89 10.34 8.30 12.59
N LYS A 90 9.69 9.10 13.43
CA LYS A 90 8.27 9.44 13.24
C LYS A 90 8.00 10.42 12.12
N SER A 91 9.03 11.10 11.61
CA SER A 91 8.88 12.06 10.52
C SER A 91 10.10 12.06 9.60
N VAL A 92 9.85 12.35 8.35
CA VAL A 92 10.89 12.53 7.34
C VAL A 92 10.57 13.75 6.50
N ASP A 93 11.57 14.57 6.28
CA ASP A 93 11.52 15.66 5.31
C ASP A 93 12.06 15.13 3.98
N LEU A 94 11.24 15.23 2.95
CA LEU A 94 11.57 14.83 1.59
C LEU A 94 11.82 16.07 0.75
N GLU A 95 13.00 16.16 0.15
CA GLU A 95 13.38 17.22 -0.75
C GLU A 95 13.52 16.65 -2.16
N PHE A 96 12.67 17.13 -3.06
CA PHE A 96 12.69 16.76 -4.47
C PHE A 96 13.53 17.77 -5.24
N ASP A 97 14.54 17.26 -5.93
CA ASP A 97 15.32 18.04 -6.90
C ASP A 97 15.09 17.48 -8.31
N THR A 98 15.70 18.09 -9.33
CA THR A 98 15.60 17.66 -10.73
C THR A 98 15.96 16.21 -10.95
N ASP A 99 16.99 15.70 -10.25
CA ASP A 99 17.58 14.40 -10.49
C ASP A 99 17.58 13.49 -9.26
N SER A 100 17.20 14.01 -8.09
CA SER A 100 17.31 13.27 -6.84
C SER A 100 16.19 13.57 -5.85
N LEU A 101 15.95 12.60 -4.98
CA LEU A 101 15.12 12.68 -3.79
C LEU A 101 16.05 12.55 -2.57
N THR A 102 16.09 13.58 -1.75
CA THR A 102 16.79 13.54 -0.47
C THR A 102 15.77 13.37 0.66
N SER A 103 16.01 12.40 1.52
CA SER A 103 15.25 12.16 2.73
C SER A 103 16.08 12.56 3.94
N VAL A 104 15.55 13.45 4.77
CA VAL A 104 16.18 13.90 6.02
C VAL A 104 15.32 13.43 7.17
N SER A 105 15.89 12.62 8.06
CA SER A 105 15.23 12.14 9.25
C SER A 105 16.09 12.37 10.49
N VAL A 106 15.58 12.10 11.68
CA VAL A 106 16.33 12.19 12.94
C VAL A 106 17.56 11.27 12.93
N ASN A 107 17.46 10.12 12.26
CA ASN A 107 18.50 9.09 12.24
C ASN A 107 19.53 9.26 11.10
N GLY A 108 19.30 10.19 10.16
CA GLY A 108 20.23 10.43 9.07
C GLY A 108 19.62 11.04 7.82
N THR A 109 20.50 11.28 6.87
CA THR A 109 20.12 11.80 5.56
C THR A 109 20.46 10.78 4.49
N GLY A 110 19.53 10.50 3.61
CA GLY A 110 19.69 9.60 2.47
C GLY A 110 19.33 10.31 1.16
N THR A 111 20.12 10.14 0.13
CA THR A 111 19.83 10.67 -1.21
C THR A 111 19.74 9.55 -2.21
N ILE A 112 18.64 9.49 -2.95
CA ILE A 112 18.38 8.52 -4.01
C ILE A 112 18.18 9.28 -5.32
N ARG A 113 18.85 8.86 -6.39
CA ARG A 113 18.59 9.44 -7.71
C ARG A 113 17.19 9.05 -8.17
N LEU A 114 16.49 9.97 -8.83
CA LEU A 114 15.15 9.68 -9.39
C LEU A 114 15.20 8.54 -10.43
N SER A 115 16.31 8.37 -11.13
CA SER A 115 16.55 7.23 -12.03
C SER A 115 16.67 5.88 -11.31
N GLY A 116 16.82 5.85 -9.99
CA GLY A 116 16.83 4.63 -9.17
C GLY A 116 15.41 4.16 -8.77
N PHE A 117 14.38 4.86 -9.21
CA PHE A 117 13.01 4.41 -9.06
C PHE A 117 12.54 3.73 -10.35
N THR A 118 12.00 2.53 -10.22
CA THR A 118 11.45 1.75 -11.35
C THR A 118 10.09 2.24 -11.81
N GLY A 119 9.42 3.03 -11.00
CA GLY A 119 8.10 3.52 -11.36
C GLY A 119 7.52 4.54 -10.41
N PHE A 120 6.53 5.20 -10.94
CA PHE A 120 5.72 6.21 -10.27
C PHE A 120 4.24 5.92 -10.56
N THR A 121 3.42 5.89 -9.52
CA THR A 121 1.98 5.65 -9.63
C THR A 121 1.21 6.77 -8.94
N PRO A 122 0.47 7.60 -9.68
CA PRO A 122 -0.41 8.58 -9.07
C PRO A 122 -1.55 7.88 -8.31
N ALA A 123 -1.91 8.42 -7.16
CA ALA A 123 -2.99 7.96 -6.31
C ALA A 123 -3.98 9.10 -6.03
N SER A 124 -5.15 8.80 -5.45
CA SER A 124 -6.21 9.80 -5.24
C SER A 124 -5.75 10.92 -4.28
N HIS A 125 -4.99 10.57 -3.26
CA HIS A 125 -4.56 11.51 -2.21
C HIS A 125 -3.04 11.71 -2.16
N GLY A 126 -2.30 11.35 -3.23
CA GLY A 126 -0.86 11.45 -3.28
C GLY A 126 -0.28 10.64 -4.43
N PHE A 127 0.90 10.07 -4.21
CA PHE A 127 1.53 9.20 -5.20
C PHE A 127 2.46 8.17 -4.52
N PHE A 128 2.73 7.09 -5.25
CA PHE A 128 3.71 6.10 -4.86
C PHE A 128 4.97 6.23 -5.72
N LEU A 129 6.12 6.24 -5.09
CA LEU A 129 7.42 6.03 -5.72
C LEU A 129 7.84 4.57 -5.46
N ILE A 130 8.20 3.88 -6.53
CA ILE A 130 8.55 2.47 -6.50
C ILE A 130 10.05 2.37 -6.75
N PRO A 131 10.87 2.13 -5.71
CA PRO A 131 12.30 1.94 -5.90
C PRO A 131 12.57 0.61 -6.58
N ASP A 132 13.75 0.46 -7.18
CA ASP A 132 14.20 -0.81 -7.77
C ASP A 132 14.25 -1.94 -6.72
N THR A 133 14.66 -1.58 -5.51
CA THR A 133 14.68 -2.50 -4.37
C THR A 133 13.99 -1.88 -3.17
N GLY A 134 13.24 -2.69 -2.43
CA GLY A 134 12.62 -2.25 -1.18
C GLY A 134 11.12 -1.95 -1.26
N VAL A 135 10.66 -1.10 -0.34
CA VAL A 135 9.24 -0.79 -0.13
C VAL A 135 8.89 0.50 -0.85
N SER A 136 7.75 0.51 -1.53
CA SER A 136 7.22 1.73 -2.17
C SER A 136 7.01 2.85 -1.16
N LEU A 137 7.52 4.03 -1.48
CA LEU A 137 7.31 5.24 -0.70
C LEU A 137 5.98 5.89 -1.11
N TYR A 138 5.09 6.08 -0.17
CA TYR A 138 3.86 6.85 -0.39
C TYR A 138 4.06 8.29 0.07
N VAL A 139 3.75 9.26 -0.77
CA VAL A 139 3.81 10.68 -0.44
C VAL A 139 2.40 11.25 -0.54
N PRO A 140 1.76 11.58 0.60
CA PRO A 140 0.46 12.22 0.61
C PRO A 140 0.55 13.64 0.02
N ARG A 141 -0.43 14.02 -0.80
CA ARG A 141 -0.49 15.36 -1.37
C ARG A 141 -0.54 16.45 -0.29
N ALA A 142 -1.19 16.18 0.82
CA ALA A 142 -1.34 17.13 1.92
C ALA A 142 -0.04 17.45 2.66
N THR A 143 1.02 16.64 2.48
CA THR A 143 2.33 16.83 3.12
C THR A 143 3.29 17.65 2.27
N ILE A 144 2.92 17.94 1.02
CA ILE A 144 3.73 18.74 0.08
C ILE A 144 3.51 20.21 0.38
N ASP A 145 4.59 20.98 0.38
CA ASP A 145 4.55 22.42 0.61
C ASP A 145 3.57 23.10 -0.37
N PRO A 146 2.58 23.85 0.12
CA PRO A 146 1.56 24.49 -0.72
C PRO A 146 2.13 25.59 -1.66
N SER A 147 3.35 26.07 -1.42
CA SER A 147 4.04 26.99 -2.33
C SER A 147 4.50 26.34 -3.63
N VAL A 148 4.51 25.01 -3.67
CA VAL A 148 4.96 24.21 -4.81
C VAL A 148 3.78 23.81 -5.68
N SER A 149 3.95 23.91 -7.00
CA SER A 149 2.95 23.39 -7.93
C SER A 149 2.99 21.85 -7.94
N TYR A 150 1.96 21.21 -7.36
CA TYR A 150 1.81 19.75 -7.39
C TYR A 150 1.85 19.19 -8.82
N SER A 151 1.30 19.92 -9.79
CA SER A 151 1.31 19.52 -11.21
C SER A 151 2.72 19.50 -11.79
N ALA A 152 3.56 20.49 -11.43
CA ALA A 152 4.97 20.53 -11.88
C ALA A 152 5.77 19.35 -11.29
N LEU A 153 5.54 19.01 -10.02
CA LEU A 153 6.16 17.83 -9.41
C LEU A 153 5.72 16.54 -10.12
N MET A 154 4.42 16.40 -10.44
CA MET A 154 3.91 15.23 -11.17
C MET A 154 4.50 15.12 -12.57
N GLU A 155 4.67 16.23 -13.27
CA GLU A 155 5.27 16.29 -14.60
C GLU A 155 6.75 15.87 -14.54
N LEU A 156 7.50 16.40 -13.58
CA LEU A 156 8.89 16.00 -13.33
C LEU A 156 8.99 14.49 -13.09
N LEU A 157 8.20 13.95 -12.16
CA LEU A 157 8.24 12.52 -11.83
C LEU A 157 7.84 11.65 -13.03
N SER A 158 6.84 12.06 -13.80
CA SER A 158 6.41 11.32 -14.98
C SER A 158 7.44 11.32 -16.12
N SER A 159 8.23 12.39 -16.25
CA SER A 159 9.28 12.49 -17.27
C SER A 159 10.57 11.78 -16.86
N THR A 160 10.89 11.76 -15.56
CA THR A 160 12.19 11.24 -15.07
C THR A 160 12.10 9.77 -14.65
N VAL A 161 11.03 9.38 -13.95
CA VAL A 161 10.87 8.02 -13.40
C VAL A 161 10.09 7.09 -14.33
N GLY A 162 9.29 7.66 -15.22
CA GLY A 162 8.35 6.92 -16.05
C GLY A 162 7.08 6.51 -15.27
N ARG A 163 5.93 6.65 -15.92
CA ARG A 163 4.64 6.29 -15.32
C ARG A 163 4.43 4.79 -15.40
N THR A 164 4.37 4.14 -14.27
CA THR A 164 3.98 2.73 -14.20
C THR A 164 2.45 2.66 -14.22
N ASP A 165 1.88 2.45 -15.40
CA ASP A 165 0.46 2.10 -15.48
C ASP A 165 0.25 0.76 -14.80
N THR A 166 -0.69 0.69 -13.88
CA THR A 166 -1.07 -0.49 -13.07
C THR A 166 -1.57 -1.68 -13.90
N LYS A 167 -1.39 -1.65 -15.23
CA LYS A 167 -1.85 -2.71 -16.15
C LYS A 167 -0.93 -3.94 -16.23
N ASN A 168 0.34 -3.87 -15.80
CA ASN A 168 1.34 -4.91 -16.04
C ASN A 168 1.89 -5.60 -14.79
N GLY A 169 1.08 -5.78 -13.75
CA GLY A 169 1.42 -6.64 -12.63
C GLY A 169 0.64 -7.95 -12.75
N GLY A 170 1.18 -8.90 -13.54
CA GLY A 170 0.72 -10.29 -13.57
C GLY A 170 1.08 -11.04 -12.29
#